data_9a952bca52b438e85b788e798ce60681
#
_entry.id   9a952bca52b438e85b788e798ce60681
#
_cell.length_a   1.000
_cell.length_b   1.000
_cell.length_c   1.000
_cell.angle_alpha   90.00
_cell.angle_beta   90.00
_cell.angle_gamma   90.00
#
_symmetry.space_group_name_H-M   'P 1'
#
loop_
_entity.id
_entity.type
_entity.pdbx_description
1 polymer ?
#
loop_
_entity_poly.entity_id
_entity_poly.type
_entity_poly.pdbx_seq_one_letter_code
_entity_poly.pdbx_strand_id
1 'polypeptide(L)' 'VKKFKLAGCTWEVVETEMPDLGSTNPDECKILINKKLTKQDKDVTFYHELVHAIMFTMGERDQDERFVEGF' A
#
# COMPACT_ATOMS: atom_id res chain seq x y z
N VAL A 1 -1.14 -12.31 7.35
CA VAL A 1 -1.91 -11.56 6.37
C VAL A 1 -2.99 -10.76 7.08
N LYS A 2 -3.02 -9.46 6.82
CA LYS A 2 -4.03 -8.57 7.39
C LYS A 2 -5.00 -8.17 6.28
N LYS A 3 -6.25 -7.94 6.65
CA LYS A 3 -7.28 -7.52 5.71
C LYS A 3 -8.01 -6.30 6.24
N PHE A 4 -8.46 -5.45 5.32
CA PHE A 4 -9.28 -4.30 5.65
C PHE A 4 -10.22 -4.01 4.48
N LYS A 5 -11.29 -3.26 4.75
CA LYS A 5 -12.23 -2.86 3.69
C LYS A 5 -11.98 -1.42 3.28
N LEU A 6 -12.00 -1.19 1.98
CA LEU A 6 -11.83 0.13 1.41
C LEU A 6 -12.72 0.24 0.18
N ALA A 7 -13.65 1.20 0.19
CA ALA A 7 -14.58 1.45 -0.92
C ALA A 7 -15.34 0.19 -1.35
N GLY A 8 -15.76 -0.63 -0.39
CA GLY A 8 -16.54 -1.83 -0.67
C GLY A 8 -15.71 -3.04 -1.08
N CYS A 9 -14.40 -2.90 -1.23
CA CYS A 9 -13.51 -4.02 -1.58
C CYS A 9 -12.70 -4.45 -0.37
N THR A 10 -12.45 -5.74 -0.27
CA THR A 10 -11.57 -6.27 0.78
C THR A 10 -10.13 -6.28 0.27
N TRP A 11 -9.27 -5.55 0.96
CA TRP A 11 -7.85 -5.47 0.65
C TRP A 11 -7.06 -6.38 1.57
N GLU A 12 -5.99 -6.97 1.04
CA GLU A 12 -5.07 -7.78 1.82
C GLU A 12 -3.71 -7.10 1.91
N VAL A 13 -3.09 -7.18 3.09
CA VAL A 13 -1.71 -6.73 3.29
C VAL A 13 -0.86 -7.98 3.47
N VAL A 14 0.09 -8.19 2.56
CA VAL A 14 0.94 -9.38 2.54
C VAL A 14 2.39 -8.98 2.70
N GLU A 15 3.10 -9.60 3.63
CA GLU A 15 4.54 -9.43 3.79
C GLU A 15 5.25 -10.50 2.97
N THR A 16 6.15 -10.09 2.10
CA THR A 16 6.86 -11.01 1.22
C THR A 16 8.25 -10.48 0.89
N GLU A 17 9.11 -11.34 0.36
CA GLU A 17 10.38 -10.90 -0.19
C GLU A 17 10.13 -10.18 -1.50
N MET A 18 10.74 -9.01 -1.64
CA MET A 18 10.59 -8.22 -2.85
C MET A 18 11.77 -7.25 -2.96
N PRO A 19 12.10 -6.77 -4.18
CA PRO A 19 13.21 -5.82 -4.35
C PRO A 19 12.89 -4.43 -3.82
N ASP A 20 11.61 -4.07 -3.76
CA ASP A 20 11.17 -2.74 -3.30
C ASP A 20 10.75 -2.79 -1.84
N LEU A 21 10.47 -1.62 -1.26
CA LEU A 21 9.96 -1.53 0.10
C LEU A 21 8.52 -2.02 0.19
N GLY A 22 7.70 -1.68 -0.81
CA GLY A 22 6.30 -2.07 -0.86
C GLY A 22 5.70 -1.82 -2.22
N SER A 23 4.46 -2.28 -2.42
CA SER A 23 3.76 -2.13 -3.67
C SER A 23 2.26 -2.17 -3.44
N THR A 24 1.50 -1.46 -4.26
CA THR A 24 0.04 -1.46 -4.24
C THR A 24 -0.48 -2.00 -5.56
N ASN A 25 -1.33 -3.02 -5.51
CA ASN A 25 -1.97 -3.58 -6.69
C ASN A 25 -3.47 -3.40 -6.58
N PRO A 26 -4.05 -2.37 -7.23
CA PRO A 26 -5.49 -2.12 -7.12
C PRO A 26 -6.34 -3.17 -7.83
N ASP A 27 -5.82 -3.83 -8.86
CA ASP A 27 -6.57 -4.85 -9.58
C ASP A 27 -6.83 -6.07 -8.70
N GLU A 28 -5.89 -6.41 -7.83
CA GLU A 28 -6.02 -7.53 -6.90
C GLU A 28 -6.41 -7.10 -5.50
N CYS A 29 -6.52 -5.81 -5.25
CA CYS A 29 -6.80 -5.24 -3.92
C CYS A 29 -5.78 -5.74 -2.91
N LYS A 30 -4.50 -5.60 -3.25
CA LYS A 30 -3.41 -6.06 -2.39
C LYS A 30 -2.37 -4.99 -2.16
N ILE A 31 -1.84 -4.96 -0.95
CA ILE A 31 -0.66 -4.18 -0.61
C ILE A 31 0.43 -5.17 -0.20
N LEU A 32 1.59 -5.06 -0.84
CA LEU A 32 2.74 -5.90 -0.53
C LEU A 32 3.75 -5.08 0.28
N ILE A 33 4.30 -5.68 1.31
CA ILE A 33 5.31 -5.06 2.17
C ILE A 33 6.52 -5.98 2.21
N ASN A 34 7.72 -5.41 2.07
CA ASN A 34 8.94 -6.18 2.17
C ASN A 34 9.11 -6.72 3.59
N LYS A 35 9.12 -8.03 3.73
CA LYS A 35 9.16 -8.69 5.03
C LYS A 35 10.48 -8.46 5.79
N LYS A 36 11.53 -8.02 5.09
CA LYS A 36 12.83 -7.79 5.70
C LYS A 36 12.95 -6.45 6.40
N LEU A 37 11.96 -5.58 6.27
CA LEU A 37 11.96 -4.27 6.93
C LEU A 37 11.79 -4.42 8.44
N THR A 38 12.28 -3.43 9.19
CA THR A 38 11.97 -3.33 10.61
C THR A 38 10.48 -3.07 10.77
N LYS A 39 9.96 -3.29 11.98
CA LYS A 39 8.54 -3.03 12.24
C LYS A 39 8.18 -1.58 11.94
N GLN A 40 9.03 -0.63 12.35
CA GLN A 40 8.78 0.79 12.08
C GLN A 40 8.74 1.08 10.59
N ASP A 41 9.69 0.52 9.84
CA ASP A 41 9.72 0.74 8.40
C ASP A 41 8.54 0.08 7.69
N LYS A 42 8.09 -1.07 8.19
CA LYS A 42 6.88 -1.71 7.67
C LYS A 42 5.65 -0.83 7.87
N ASP A 43 5.53 -0.21 9.05
CA ASP A 43 4.39 0.67 9.33
C ASP A 43 4.41 1.89 8.41
N VAL A 44 5.56 2.54 8.24
CA VAL A 44 5.70 3.69 7.35
C VAL A 44 5.39 3.29 5.91
N THR A 45 5.93 2.16 5.45
CA THR A 45 5.68 1.68 4.10
C THR A 45 4.21 1.35 3.90
N PHE A 46 3.57 0.74 4.90
CA PHE A 46 2.15 0.44 4.82
C PHE A 46 1.32 1.72 4.64
N TYR A 47 1.59 2.77 5.42
CA TYR A 47 0.85 4.03 5.28
C TYR A 47 1.05 4.64 3.90
N HIS A 48 2.28 4.60 3.38
CA HIS A 48 2.57 5.09 2.04
C HIS A 48 1.74 4.35 0.99
N GLU A 49 1.72 3.01 1.05
CA GLU A 49 0.95 2.21 0.09
C GLU A 49 -0.55 2.36 0.31
N LEU A 50 -0.99 2.57 1.54
CA LEU A 50 -2.40 2.80 1.84
C LEU A 50 -2.89 4.09 1.18
N VAL A 51 -2.08 5.15 1.18
CA VAL A 51 -2.43 6.39 0.50
C VAL A 51 -2.60 6.14 -1.01
N HIS A 52 -1.70 5.37 -1.62
CA HIS A 52 -1.87 4.97 -3.02
C HIS A 52 -3.18 4.22 -3.23
N ALA A 53 -3.52 3.27 -2.34
CA ALA A 53 -4.76 2.51 -2.46
C ALA A 53 -5.99 3.42 -2.38
N ILE A 54 -5.98 4.37 -1.46
CA ILE A 54 -7.08 5.33 -1.33
C ILE A 54 -7.21 6.16 -2.60
N MET A 55 -6.11 6.64 -3.15
CA MET A 55 -6.13 7.45 -4.36
C MET A 55 -6.63 6.65 -5.56
N PHE A 56 -6.24 5.37 -5.67
CA PHE A 56 -6.76 4.51 -6.73
C PHE A 56 -8.28 4.33 -6.62
N THR A 57 -8.83 4.18 -5.41
CA THR A 57 -10.28 4.04 -5.24
C THR A 57 -11.02 5.34 -5.60
N MET A 58 -10.33 6.48 -5.55
CA MET A 58 -10.88 7.78 -5.96
C MET A 58 -10.70 8.04 -7.46
N GLY A 59 -10.14 7.08 -8.21
CA GLY A 59 -9.93 7.21 -9.64
C GLY A 59 -8.62 7.88 -10.04
N GLU A 60 -7.76 8.19 -9.09
CA GLU A 60 -6.45 8.80 -9.40
C GLU A 60 -5.49 7.74 -9.91
N ARG A 61 -4.99 7.91 -11.14
CA ARG A 61 -4.06 6.97 -11.76
C ARG A 61 -2.63 7.53 -11.82
N ASP A 62 -2.50 8.84 -12.05
CA ASP A 62 -1.20 9.53 -12.08
C ASP A 62 -1.01 10.22 -10.74
N GLN A 63 -0.30 9.56 -9.84
CA GLN A 63 -0.15 10.04 -8.47
C GLN A 63 1.18 10.76 -8.30
N ASP A 64 1.13 11.94 -7.66
CA ASP A 64 2.32 12.71 -7.35
C ASP A 64 2.94 12.14 -6.07
N GLU A 65 4.14 11.59 -6.17
CA GLU A 65 4.85 11.02 -5.04
C GLU A 65 5.11 12.03 -3.93
N ARG A 66 5.30 13.29 -4.28
CA ARG A 66 5.47 14.33 -3.26
C ARG A 66 4.20 14.52 -2.45
N PHE A 67 3.05 14.40 -3.07
CA PHE A 67 1.77 14.45 -2.36
C PHE A 67 1.63 13.26 -1.41
N VAL A 68 1.94 12.06 -1.91
CA VAL A 68 1.84 10.83 -1.11
C VAL A 68 2.81 10.88 0.06
N GLU A 69 4.05 11.30 -0.16
CA GLU A 69 5.06 11.38 0.89
C GLU A 69 4.75 12.45 1.93
N GLY A 70 4.08 13.53 1.53
CA GLY A 70 3.67 14.59 2.44
C GLY A 70 2.52 14.19 3.36
N PHE A 71 1.94 13.06 3.09
CA PHE A 71 0.82 12.56 3.86
C PHE A 71 1.32 11.91 5.16
#